data_6f22ae420e92f8066b6d40b003fb3c87
#
_entry.id   6f22ae420e92f8066b6d40b003fb3c87
#
_cell.length_a   1.000
_cell.length_b   1.000
_cell.length_c   1.000
_cell.angle_alpha   90.00
_cell.angle_beta   90.00
_cell.angle_gamma   90.00
#
_symmetry.space_group_name_H-M   'P 1'
#
loop_
_entity.id
_entity.type
_entity.pdbx_description
1 polymer ?
#
loop_
_entity_poly.entity_id
_entity_poly.type
_entity_poly.pdbx_seq_one_letter_code
_entity_poly.pdbx_strand_id
1 'polypeptide(L)'
;EIPYIFAETSLRNKSKNDAENNLIRSTLELSAAMIGGADAVFTNDFKIQNSDALSEEISFKQQIVLAYESIINVFDDAGNGSYYIENITQQFAEKSWKLFLEIEEAGGYCELLKSGTVQKKIYQHALEEQKWIEEGKLKLIGVNLYPKLEKTKSAEDLYSAKEIKKVRLAEMFE
;
A
#
# COMPACT_ATOMS: atom_id res chain seq x y z
N GLU A 1 -18.70 12.54 14.65
CA GLU A 1 -18.72 12.69 13.19
C GLU A 1 -17.95 11.52 12.57
N ILE A 2 -18.48 10.94 11.50
CA ILE A 2 -17.80 9.90 10.72
C ILE A 2 -16.81 10.60 9.79
N PRO A 3 -15.52 10.27 9.78
CA PRO A 3 -14.55 10.90 8.91
C PRO A 3 -14.81 10.50 7.45
N TYR A 4 -14.57 11.44 6.52
CA TYR A 4 -14.56 11.15 5.09
C TYR A 4 -13.29 10.38 4.72
N ILE A 5 -13.44 9.20 4.12
CA ILE A 5 -12.34 8.30 3.76
C ILE A 5 -12.09 8.38 2.25
N PHE A 6 -10.95 8.95 1.89
CA PHE A 6 -10.42 8.91 0.53
C PHE A 6 -9.32 7.84 0.44
N ALA A 7 -9.49 6.87 -0.45
CA ALA A 7 -8.52 5.81 -0.66
C ALA A 7 -7.82 5.93 -2.02
N GLU A 8 -6.50 5.81 -2.01
CA GLU A 8 -5.66 5.85 -3.20
C GLU A 8 -4.86 4.54 -3.32
N THR A 9 -4.72 4.02 -4.56
CA THR A 9 -3.90 2.83 -4.79
C THR A 9 -2.43 3.09 -4.48
N SER A 10 -1.79 2.14 -3.81
CA SER A 10 -0.38 2.26 -3.40
C SER A 10 0.58 2.07 -4.57
N LEU A 11 1.63 2.89 -4.64
CA LEU A 11 2.77 2.65 -5.52
C LEU A 11 3.79 1.68 -4.92
N ARG A 12 3.69 1.36 -3.62
CA ARG A 12 4.66 0.54 -2.88
C ARG A 12 4.88 -0.84 -3.48
N ASN A 13 3.81 -1.50 -3.93
CA ASN A 13 3.82 -2.86 -4.48
C ASN A 13 3.85 -2.93 -6.02
N LYS A 14 4.05 -1.80 -6.69
CA LYS A 14 4.06 -1.73 -8.16
C LYS A 14 5.47 -1.97 -8.73
N SER A 15 5.52 -2.58 -9.92
CA SER A 15 6.75 -2.81 -10.70
C SER A 15 6.72 -2.02 -12.00
N LYS A 16 7.87 -1.48 -12.41
CA LYS A 16 8.05 -0.83 -13.72
C LYS A 16 8.11 -1.85 -14.86
N ASN A 17 8.74 -2.99 -14.60
CA ASN A 17 9.04 -3.99 -15.62
C ASN A 17 7.90 -4.98 -15.84
N ASP A 18 6.82 -4.90 -15.06
CA ASP A 18 5.68 -5.79 -15.09
C ASP A 18 4.38 -4.99 -14.87
N ALA A 19 4.18 -3.99 -15.75
CA ALA A 19 3.12 -3.00 -15.63
C ALA A 19 1.72 -3.61 -15.71
N GLU A 20 1.52 -4.63 -16.53
CA GLU A 20 0.23 -5.30 -16.70
C GLU A 20 -0.26 -5.95 -15.39
N ASN A 21 0.65 -6.53 -14.60
CA ASN A 21 0.29 -7.06 -13.29
C ASN A 21 -0.05 -5.95 -12.27
N ASN A 22 0.42 -4.72 -12.48
CA ASN A 22 0.00 -3.60 -11.66
C ASN A 22 -1.50 -3.29 -11.82
N LEU A 23 -2.06 -3.50 -13.02
CA LEU A 23 -3.48 -3.34 -13.27
C LEU A 23 -4.30 -4.27 -12.34
N ILE A 24 -3.90 -5.54 -12.25
CA ILE A 24 -4.54 -6.52 -11.35
C ILE A 24 -4.40 -6.10 -9.89
N ARG A 25 -3.19 -5.68 -9.48
CA ARG A 25 -2.92 -5.19 -8.10
C ARG A 25 -3.81 -4.00 -7.75
N SER A 26 -3.89 -3.00 -8.63
CA SER A 26 -4.73 -1.82 -8.44
C SER A 26 -6.21 -2.16 -8.38
N THR A 27 -6.68 -3.09 -9.22
CA THR A 27 -8.08 -3.55 -9.17
C THR A 27 -8.44 -4.14 -7.82
N LEU A 28 -7.56 -4.99 -7.25
CA LEU A 28 -7.78 -5.58 -5.91
C LEU A 28 -7.75 -4.52 -4.80
N GLU A 29 -6.85 -3.55 -4.88
CA GLU A 29 -6.79 -2.44 -3.92
C GLU A 29 -8.06 -1.58 -3.96
N LEU A 30 -8.52 -1.21 -5.15
CA LEU A 30 -9.78 -0.48 -5.34
C LEU A 30 -10.99 -1.28 -4.82
N SER A 31 -11.05 -2.58 -5.15
CA SER A 31 -12.12 -3.46 -4.66
C SER A 31 -12.14 -3.51 -3.13
N ALA A 32 -10.98 -3.66 -2.50
CA ALA A 32 -10.86 -3.68 -1.05
C ALA A 32 -11.30 -2.34 -0.42
N ALA A 33 -10.91 -1.21 -1.03
CA ALA A 33 -11.31 0.11 -0.56
C ALA A 33 -12.82 0.34 -0.66
N MET A 34 -13.44 -0.04 -1.80
CA MET A 34 -14.89 0.09 -2.00
C MET A 34 -15.68 -0.81 -1.04
N ILE A 35 -15.29 -2.08 -0.89
CA ILE A 35 -15.93 -3.02 0.05
C ILE A 35 -15.75 -2.56 1.50
N GLY A 36 -14.61 -1.94 1.81
CA GLY A 36 -14.30 -1.38 3.13
C GLY A 36 -14.98 -0.05 3.44
N GLY A 37 -15.83 0.46 2.55
CA GLY A 37 -16.64 1.67 2.80
C GLY A 37 -15.87 2.98 2.60
N ALA A 38 -14.88 3.03 1.71
CA ALA A 38 -14.27 4.31 1.33
C ALA A 38 -15.28 5.19 0.59
N ASP A 39 -15.39 6.47 0.98
CA ASP A 39 -16.30 7.45 0.38
C ASP A 39 -15.88 7.84 -1.04
N ALA A 40 -14.57 7.82 -1.31
CA ALA A 40 -14.02 8.01 -2.64
C ALA A 40 -12.76 7.17 -2.83
N VAL A 41 -12.54 6.72 -4.06
CA VAL A 41 -11.37 5.95 -4.46
C VAL A 41 -10.68 6.61 -5.65
N PHE A 42 -9.36 6.47 -5.72
CA PHE A 42 -8.55 6.93 -6.83
C PHE A 42 -7.49 5.89 -7.18
N THR A 43 -7.27 5.67 -8.47
CA THR A 43 -6.19 4.79 -8.94
C THR A 43 -5.10 5.59 -9.65
N ASN A 44 -3.85 5.30 -9.28
CA ASN A 44 -2.69 5.73 -10.03
C ASN A 44 -2.59 4.94 -11.34
N ASP A 45 -1.93 5.53 -12.35
CA ASP A 45 -1.63 4.81 -13.58
C ASP A 45 -0.88 3.50 -13.26
N PHE A 46 -1.32 2.42 -13.90
CA PHE A 46 -0.67 1.13 -13.74
C PHE A 46 0.74 1.10 -14.36
N LYS A 47 1.01 1.97 -15.36
CA LYS A 47 2.34 2.22 -15.89
C LYS A 47 3.05 3.27 -15.04
N ILE A 48 3.95 2.85 -14.17
CA ILE A 48 4.75 3.77 -13.33
C ILE A 48 5.72 4.57 -14.18
N GLN A 49 6.14 4.02 -15.30
CA GLN A 49 7.06 4.63 -16.25
C GLN A 49 6.46 4.54 -17.65
N ASN A 50 6.63 5.60 -18.44
CA ASN A 50 6.05 5.71 -19.79
C ASN A 50 4.50 5.63 -19.79
N SER A 51 3.88 6.34 -18.83
CA SER A 51 2.43 6.58 -18.84
C SER A 51 2.02 7.19 -20.20
N ASP A 52 0.87 6.77 -20.69
CA ASP A 52 0.25 7.29 -21.91
C ASP A 52 -1.27 7.44 -21.72
N ALA A 53 -1.92 8.14 -22.63
CA ALA A 53 -3.35 8.41 -22.53
C ALA A 53 -4.20 7.13 -22.42
N LEU A 54 -3.78 6.03 -23.03
CA LEU A 54 -4.49 4.75 -22.94
C LEU A 54 -4.34 4.13 -21.55
N SER A 55 -3.13 4.15 -20.95
CA SER A 55 -2.91 3.60 -19.62
C SER A 55 -3.63 4.41 -18.54
N GLU A 56 -3.67 5.73 -18.67
CA GLU A 56 -4.43 6.63 -17.80
C GLU A 56 -5.94 6.36 -17.90
N GLU A 57 -6.45 6.22 -19.13
CA GLU A 57 -7.86 5.91 -19.36
C GLU A 57 -8.26 4.56 -18.77
N ILE A 58 -7.45 3.51 -18.98
CA ILE A 58 -7.70 2.18 -18.44
C ILE A 58 -7.68 2.24 -16.90
N SER A 59 -6.69 2.89 -16.32
CA SER A 59 -6.58 3.03 -14.87
C SER A 59 -7.80 3.75 -14.29
N PHE A 60 -8.25 4.83 -14.90
CA PHE A 60 -9.48 5.52 -14.48
C PHE A 60 -10.71 4.61 -14.61
N LYS A 61 -10.83 3.86 -15.71
CA LYS A 61 -11.98 2.97 -15.95
C LYS A 61 -12.08 1.79 -15.00
N GLN A 62 -10.98 1.35 -14.35
CA GLN A 62 -11.02 0.28 -13.34
C GLN A 62 -12.08 0.54 -12.27
N GLN A 63 -12.08 1.73 -11.67
CA GLN A 63 -13.04 2.09 -10.64
C GLN A 63 -14.47 2.15 -11.17
N ILE A 64 -14.65 2.55 -12.44
CA ILE A 64 -15.97 2.61 -13.08
C ILE A 64 -16.51 1.20 -13.31
N VAL A 65 -15.69 0.28 -13.81
CA VAL A 65 -16.05 -1.14 -13.99
C VAL A 65 -16.43 -1.78 -12.65
N LEU A 66 -15.64 -1.53 -11.60
CA LEU A 66 -15.93 -2.06 -10.27
C LEU A 66 -17.26 -1.52 -9.71
N ALA A 67 -17.55 -0.23 -9.91
CA ALA A 67 -18.77 0.37 -9.41
C ALA A 67 -20.03 -0.02 -10.22
N TYR A 68 -19.94 -0.02 -11.56
CA TYR A 68 -21.14 -0.15 -12.41
C TYR A 68 -21.35 -1.54 -13.00
N GLU A 69 -20.29 -2.29 -13.27
CA GLU A 69 -20.40 -3.64 -13.82
C GLU A 69 -20.31 -4.72 -12.73
N SER A 70 -19.38 -4.57 -11.79
CA SER A 70 -19.19 -5.53 -10.69
C SER A 70 -20.09 -5.23 -9.48
N ILE A 71 -20.66 -4.04 -9.40
CA ILE A 71 -21.65 -3.61 -8.39
C ILE A 71 -21.15 -3.82 -6.94
N ILE A 72 -19.85 -3.73 -6.72
CA ILE A 72 -19.25 -4.03 -5.39
C ILE A 72 -19.45 -2.93 -4.36
N ASN A 73 -19.88 -1.76 -4.76
CA ASN A 73 -20.16 -0.60 -3.92
C ASN A 73 -21.65 -0.49 -3.49
N VAL A 74 -22.45 -1.54 -3.71
CA VAL A 74 -23.89 -1.51 -3.42
C VAL A 74 -24.19 -1.67 -1.92
N PHE A 75 -23.24 -2.16 -1.14
CA PHE A 75 -23.37 -2.36 0.30
C PHE A 75 -22.59 -1.30 1.06
N ASP A 76 -23.24 -0.66 2.02
CA ASP A 76 -22.58 0.32 2.90
C ASP A 76 -21.53 -0.31 3.81
N ASP A 77 -21.75 -1.55 4.23
CA ASP A 77 -20.84 -2.33 5.07
C ASP A 77 -20.95 -3.82 4.73
N ALA A 78 -20.18 -4.26 3.75
CA ALA A 78 -20.15 -5.66 3.33
C ALA A 78 -19.48 -6.60 4.35
N GLY A 79 -18.73 -6.04 5.33
CA GLY A 79 -18.05 -6.79 6.38
C GLY A 79 -18.90 -7.01 7.64
N ASN A 80 -20.02 -6.31 7.76
CA ASN A 80 -20.88 -6.31 8.95
C ASN A 80 -21.39 -7.71 9.26
N GLY A 81 -21.28 -8.11 10.53
CA GLY A 81 -21.69 -9.43 11.02
C GLY A 81 -20.68 -10.55 10.74
N SER A 82 -19.57 -10.28 10.07
CA SER A 82 -18.47 -11.23 9.93
C SER A 82 -17.62 -11.24 11.19
N TYR A 83 -17.73 -12.29 12.01
CA TYR A 83 -16.93 -12.44 13.23
C TYR A 83 -15.43 -12.29 13.00
N TYR A 84 -14.92 -12.76 11.86
CA TYR A 84 -13.51 -12.65 11.51
C TYR A 84 -13.11 -11.21 11.23
N ILE A 85 -13.87 -10.49 10.41
CA ILE A 85 -13.58 -9.09 10.05
C ILE A 85 -13.71 -8.20 11.28
N GLU A 86 -14.76 -8.35 12.06
CA GLU A 86 -14.96 -7.57 13.29
C GLU A 86 -13.86 -7.81 14.31
N ASN A 87 -13.43 -9.06 14.51
CA ASN A 87 -12.34 -9.38 15.42
C ASN A 87 -11.00 -8.77 14.98
N ILE A 88 -10.66 -8.84 13.68
CA ILE A 88 -9.45 -8.20 13.16
C ILE A 88 -9.54 -6.68 13.28
N THR A 89 -10.68 -6.08 12.95
CA THR A 89 -10.91 -4.64 13.07
C THR A 89 -10.69 -4.18 14.51
N GLN A 90 -11.24 -4.90 15.48
CA GLN A 90 -11.04 -4.62 16.89
C GLN A 90 -9.55 -4.69 17.29
N GLN A 91 -8.84 -5.73 16.86
CA GLN A 91 -7.41 -5.88 17.15
C GLN A 91 -6.57 -4.75 16.52
N PHE A 92 -6.91 -4.31 15.30
CA PHE A 92 -6.26 -3.15 14.67
C PHE A 92 -6.54 -1.86 15.45
N ALA A 93 -7.78 -1.63 15.87
CA ALA A 93 -8.15 -0.47 16.65
C ALA A 93 -7.37 -0.40 17.98
N GLU A 94 -7.30 -1.51 18.72
CA GLU A 94 -6.56 -1.59 19.99
C GLU A 94 -5.06 -1.34 19.82
N LYS A 95 -4.43 -1.96 18.80
CA LYS A 95 -3.00 -1.76 18.51
C LYS A 95 -2.70 -0.32 18.06
N SER A 96 -3.57 0.24 17.22
CA SER A 96 -3.41 1.62 16.75
C SER A 96 -3.57 2.61 17.88
N TRP A 97 -4.55 2.40 18.77
CA TRP A 97 -4.75 3.22 19.96
C TRP A 97 -3.56 3.17 20.91
N LYS A 98 -3.02 1.98 21.13
CA LYS A 98 -1.81 1.82 21.95
C LYS A 98 -0.63 2.58 21.37
N LEU A 99 -0.41 2.46 20.05
CA LEU A 99 0.65 3.20 19.36
C LEU A 99 0.46 4.72 19.46
N PHE A 100 -0.78 5.18 19.36
CA PHE A 100 -1.12 6.60 19.54
C PHE A 100 -0.74 7.07 20.94
N LEU A 101 -1.11 6.33 21.98
CA LEU A 101 -0.74 6.68 23.36
C LEU A 101 0.79 6.70 23.58
N GLU A 102 1.52 5.74 23.03
CA GLU A 102 2.99 5.72 23.07
C GLU A 102 3.61 6.98 22.42
N ILE A 103 3.03 7.45 21.30
CA ILE A 103 3.45 8.67 20.62
C ILE A 103 3.18 9.90 21.48
N GLU A 104 2.00 10.00 22.11
CA GLU A 104 1.63 11.13 22.97
C GLU A 104 2.51 11.19 24.23
N GLU A 105 2.74 10.04 24.89
CA GLU A 105 3.62 9.94 26.07
C GLU A 105 5.08 10.33 25.75
N ALA A 106 5.53 10.10 24.53
CA ALA A 106 6.86 10.46 24.06
C ALA A 106 7.00 11.93 23.61
N GLY A 107 5.98 12.76 23.83
CA GLY A 107 5.99 14.20 23.52
C GLY A 107 5.28 14.57 22.21
N GLY A 108 4.55 13.61 21.62
CA GLY A 108 3.75 13.81 20.41
C GLY A 108 4.54 13.60 19.12
N TYR A 109 3.80 13.46 18.03
CA TYR A 109 4.35 13.12 16.72
C TYR A 109 5.43 14.09 16.21
N CYS A 110 5.24 15.40 16.44
CA CYS A 110 6.19 16.42 15.98
C CYS A 110 7.56 16.32 16.66
N GLU A 111 7.61 16.00 17.95
CA GLU A 111 8.88 15.82 18.67
C GLU A 111 9.58 14.52 18.24
N LEU A 112 8.82 13.44 18.01
CA LEU A 112 9.38 12.20 17.50
C LEU A 112 9.91 12.34 16.07
N LEU A 113 9.29 13.18 15.24
CA LEU A 113 9.75 13.49 13.89
C LEU A 113 11.07 14.30 13.94
N LYS A 114 11.16 15.34 14.78
CA LYS A 114 12.38 16.15 14.97
C LYS A 114 13.55 15.32 15.51
N SER A 115 13.29 14.42 16.45
CA SER A 115 14.31 13.52 17.02
C SER A 115 14.82 12.44 16.07
N GLY A 116 14.14 12.22 14.92
CA GLY A 116 14.45 11.16 13.99
C GLY A 116 13.92 9.78 14.40
N THR A 117 13.11 9.69 15.45
CA THR A 117 12.57 8.42 15.95
C THR A 117 11.60 7.79 14.96
N VAL A 118 10.74 8.61 14.33
CA VAL A 118 9.80 8.15 13.30
C VAL A 118 10.56 7.58 12.09
N GLN A 119 11.59 8.31 11.62
CA GLN A 119 12.42 7.89 10.49
C GLN A 119 13.12 6.56 10.75
N LYS A 120 13.65 6.35 11.96
CA LYS A 120 14.28 5.09 12.36
C LYS A 120 13.28 3.92 12.37
N LYS A 121 12.06 4.10 12.90
CA LYS A 121 11.02 3.07 12.91
C LYS A 121 10.62 2.68 11.48
N ILE A 122 10.40 3.67 10.60
CA ILE A 122 10.07 3.44 9.19
C ILE A 122 11.22 2.70 8.48
N TYR A 123 12.46 3.14 8.71
CA TYR A 123 13.65 2.50 8.12
C TYR A 123 13.79 1.03 8.54
N GLN A 124 13.65 0.74 9.83
CA GLN A 124 13.71 -0.64 10.33
C GLN A 124 12.63 -1.53 9.70
N HIS A 125 11.40 -1.05 9.64
CA HIS A 125 10.31 -1.79 9.00
C HIS A 125 10.56 -2.01 7.50
N ALA A 126 11.08 -1.00 6.80
CA ALA A 126 11.42 -1.13 5.39
C ALA A 126 12.51 -2.20 5.14
N LEU A 127 13.51 -2.29 6.02
CA LEU A 127 14.54 -3.34 5.94
C LEU A 127 13.94 -4.74 6.20
N GLU A 128 13.00 -4.86 7.15
CA GLU A 128 12.30 -6.12 7.39
C GLU A 128 11.46 -6.57 6.19
N GLU A 129 10.71 -5.66 5.56
CA GLU A 129 9.96 -5.96 4.34
C GLU A 129 10.88 -6.42 3.20
N GLN A 130 12.02 -5.75 3.01
CA GLN A 130 13.00 -6.15 2.01
C GLN A 130 13.57 -7.54 2.29
N LYS A 131 13.88 -7.84 3.55
CA LYS A 131 14.29 -9.18 3.95
C LYS A 131 13.23 -10.24 3.67
N TRP A 132 11.94 -9.93 3.87
CA TRP A 132 10.85 -10.85 3.53
C TRP A 132 10.76 -11.13 2.04
N ILE A 133 11.06 -10.13 1.19
CA ILE A 133 11.14 -10.32 -0.26
C ILE A 133 12.33 -11.20 -0.63
N GLU A 134 13.50 -10.96 -0.05
CA GLU A 134 14.72 -11.74 -0.30
C GLU A 134 14.58 -13.21 0.14
N GLU A 135 13.93 -13.44 1.28
CA GLU A 135 13.64 -14.78 1.82
C GLU A 135 12.44 -15.46 1.12
N GLY A 136 11.77 -14.80 0.19
CA GLY A 136 10.58 -15.29 -0.50
C GLY A 136 9.33 -15.43 0.36
N LYS A 137 9.32 -14.82 1.56
CA LYS A 137 8.13 -14.73 2.43
C LYS A 137 7.09 -13.80 1.84
N LEU A 138 7.53 -12.65 1.33
CA LEU A 138 6.71 -11.73 0.56
C LEU A 138 7.00 -11.96 -0.92
N LYS A 139 5.96 -12.30 -1.69
CA LYS A 139 6.06 -12.64 -3.10
C LYS A 139 5.46 -11.55 -3.97
N LEU A 140 6.25 -11.08 -4.92
CA LEU A 140 5.81 -10.17 -5.98
C LEU A 140 6.07 -10.83 -7.33
N ILE A 141 5.01 -11.11 -8.07
CA ILE A 141 5.09 -11.69 -9.43
C ILE A 141 5.84 -10.72 -10.35
N GLY A 142 6.75 -11.25 -11.16
CA GLY A 142 7.60 -10.47 -12.06
C GLY A 142 8.76 -9.76 -11.37
N VAL A 143 8.87 -9.86 -10.04
CA VAL A 143 9.92 -9.23 -9.23
C VAL A 143 10.80 -10.29 -8.58
N ASN A 144 10.37 -10.93 -7.48
CA ASN A 144 11.10 -12.00 -6.82
C ASN A 144 10.50 -13.41 -7.07
N LEU A 145 9.30 -13.47 -7.64
CA LEU A 145 8.69 -14.71 -8.13
C LEU A 145 8.47 -14.60 -9.64
N TYR A 146 9.03 -15.52 -10.43
CA TYR A 146 9.12 -15.43 -11.88
C TYR A 146 9.79 -14.12 -12.35
N PRO A 147 11.00 -13.80 -11.88
CA PRO A 147 11.64 -12.51 -12.13
C PRO A 147 11.94 -12.33 -13.61
N LYS A 148 11.74 -11.11 -14.10
CA LYS A 148 12.19 -10.67 -15.44
C LYS A 148 13.63 -10.16 -15.42
N LEU A 149 14.10 -9.70 -14.26
CA LEU A 149 15.44 -9.12 -14.06
C LEU A 149 16.09 -9.69 -12.79
N GLU A 150 17.42 -9.62 -12.74
CA GLU A 150 18.18 -9.95 -11.53
C GLU A 150 18.21 -8.78 -10.55
N LYS A 151 18.46 -9.07 -9.27
CA LYS A 151 18.62 -8.05 -8.22
C LYS A 151 19.83 -7.17 -8.53
N THR A 152 19.62 -5.84 -8.58
CA THR A 152 20.64 -4.84 -8.94
C THR A 152 21.06 -3.92 -7.80
N LYS A 153 20.26 -3.78 -6.74
CA LYS A 153 20.49 -2.85 -5.62
C LYS A 153 20.32 -3.53 -4.28
N SER A 154 21.00 -3.03 -3.27
CA SER A 154 20.78 -3.44 -1.88
C SER A 154 19.71 -2.59 -1.20
N ALA A 155 19.19 -3.05 -0.05
CA ALA A 155 18.25 -2.28 0.75
C ALA A 155 18.89 -1.00 1.30
N GLU A 156 20.18 -1.04 1.66
CA GLU A 156 20.94 0.09 2.18
C GLU A 156 21.11 1.21 1.16
N ASP A 157 21.12 0.89 -0.14
CA ASP A 157 21.20 1.87 -1.23
C ASP A 157 19.88 2.64 -1.41
N LEU A 158 18.76 2.02 -1.06
CA LEU A 158 17.41 2.55 -1.31
C LEU A 158 16.86 3.32 -0.11
N TYR A 159 17.15 2.89 1.11
CA TYR A 159 16.55 3.43 2.32
C TYR A 159 17.54 4.24 3.15
N SER A 160 17.02 5.14 3.98
CA SER A 160 17.81 5.97 4.89
C SER A 160 17.13 6.11 6.25
N ALA A 161 17.90 5.96 7.31
CA ALA A 161 17.41 6.21 8.67
C ALA A 161 17.20 7.71 9.00
N LYS A 162 17.67 8.61 8.12
CA LYS A 162 17.60 10.06 8.33
C LYS A 162 16.48 10.73 7.54
N GLU A 163 16.00 10.09 6.50
CA GLU A 163 15.07 10.66 5.55
C GLU A 163 13.98 9.65 5.16
N ILE A 164 12.73 10.10 5.14
CA ILE A 164 11.61 9.29 4.66
C ILE A 164 11.58 9.40 3.13
N LYS A 165 11.83 8.28 2.45
CA LYS A 165 11.81 8.18 0.99
C LYS A 165 10.65 7.32 0.53
N LYS A 166 10.02 7.70 -0.58
CA LYS A 166 9.06 6.86 -1.29
C LYS A 166 9.85 5.85 -2.13
N VAL A 167 9.91 4.60 -1.68
CA VAL A 167 10.61 3.51 -2.35
C VAL A 167 9.61 2.39 -2.62
N ARG A 168 9.65 1.82 -3.84
CA ARG A 168 8.82 0.65 -4.20
C ARG A 168 9.58 -0.63 -3.85
N LEU A 169 8.84 -1.67 -3.49
CA LEU A 169 9.43 -2.98 -3.14
C LEU A 169 10.20 -3.61 -4.32
N ALA A 170 9.80 -3.27 -5.55
CA ALA A 170 10.45 -3.76 -6.77
C ALA A 170 11.78 -3.07 -7.10
N GLU A 171 12.12 -1.92 -6.49
CA GLU A 171 13.29 -1.12 -6.88
C GLU A 171 14.64 -1.80 -6.72
N MET A 172 14.72 -2.86 -5.89
CA MET A 172 15.93 -3.69 -5.79
C MET A 172 16.22 -4.50 -7.06
N PHE A 173 15.21 -4.71 -7.90
CA PHE A 173 15.25 -5.53 -9.11
C PHE A 173 15.12 -4.68 -10.39
N GLU A 174 15.06 -3.38 -10.24
CA GLU A 174 14.88 -2.36 -11.27
C GLU A 174 16.02 -1.33 -11.19
#